data_e7e6f47e4ea178f52b5d389ff93f8eba
#
_entry.id   e7e6f47e4ea178f52b5d389ff93f8eba
#
_cell.length_a   1.000
_cell.length_b   1.000
_cell.length_c   1.000
_cell.angle_alpha   90.00
_cell.angle_beta   90.00
_cell.angle_gamma   90.00
#
_symmetry.space_group_name_H-M   'P 1'
#
loop_
_entity.id
_entity.type
_entity.pdbx_description
1 polymer ?
#
loop_
_entity_poly.entity_id
_entity_poly.type
_entity_poly.pdbx_seq_one_letter_code
_entity_poly.pdbx_strand_id
1 'polypeptide(L)'
;MVYQKQLVVVLAPAKLNLSLDVAGLLPNGYHDLDMVMQTIDLYERIALRRSADLTLRLPGSFVPPNDKNTAYKAAVAFFHYTGLLAGVDITIQKHVPVRAGMAGGSADAAGVLVGLNELYNAQLSMSELCAIGAGIGADVPFALMGGTCRVKGVGDLIKPLPPCPDCWFVVVMPSVGISTPEAFKRYDIMGSPVHPDCERQEQAIRENDLAAMCTAAGNALEHCSGAVETAAICKQLNAQGAVTSLMTGSGAAVFGVFDDEQKAKQAQQALQAGYDQVYLARPVRGGARVLPRPAKKDHTPRREK
;
A
#
# COMPACT_ATOMS: atom_id res chain seq x y z
N MET A 1 2.93 37.24 8.97
CA MET A 1 3.44 36.04 9.67
C MET A 1 2.95 34.81 8.93
N VAL A 2 3.84 34.02 8.33
CA VAL A 2 3.48 32.72 7.75
C VAL A 2 3.11 31.81 8.91
N TYR A 3 1.85 31.35 8.97
CA TYR A 3 1.36 30.46 10.03
C TYR A 3 2.04 29.11 9.89
N GLN A 4 3.06 28.83 10.67
CA GLN A 4 3.77 27.56 10.63
C GLN A 4 2.89 26.44 11.20
N LYS A 5 2.62 25.43 10.41
CA LYS A 5 1.88 24.23 10.84
C LYS A 5 2.67 23.52 11.94
N GLN A 6 2.00 23.24 13.08
CA GLN A 6 2.60 22.53 14.20
C GLN A 6 2.35 21.02 14.15
N LEU A 7 1.29 20.61 13.46
CA LEU A 7 0.85 19.23 13.32
C LEU A 7 0.28 19.00 11.92
N VAL A 8 0.70 17.93 11.29
CA VAL A 8 0.14 17.40 10.05
C VAL A 8 -0.27 15.94 10.28
N VAL A 9 -1.41 15.54 9.75
CA VAL A 9 -1.86 14.14 9.75
C VAL A 9 -2.00 13.68 8.31
N VAL A 10 -1.44 12.52 8.01
CA VAL A 10 -1.45 11.90 6.67
C VAL A 10 -2.15 10.56 6.74
N LEU A 11 -2.96 10.27 5.72
CA LEU A 11 -3.43 8.92 5.42
C LEU A 11 -2.61 8.36 4.25
N ALA A 12 -2.01 7.19 4.45
CA ALA A 12 -1.24 6.49 3.44
C ALA A 12 -1.88 5.13 3.17
N PRO A 13 -2.40 4.88 1.94
CA PRO A 13 -3.15 3.69 1.62
C PRO A 13 -2.25 2.46 1.48
N ALA A 14 -2.78 1.30 1.81
CA ALA A 14 -2.24 0.02 1.42
C ALA A 14 -2.40 -0.19 -0.10
N LYS A 15 -1.70 -1.19 -0.65
CA LYS A 15 -1.85 -1.62 -2.04
C LYS A 15 -2.18 -3.09 -2.16
N LEU A 16 -2.75 -3.44 -3.30
CA LEU A 16 -2.86 -4.80 -3.80
C LEU A 16 -2.11 -4.90 -5.14
N ASN A 17 -1.51 -6.05 -5.42
CA ASN A 17 -1.13 -6.42 -6.76
C ASN A 17 -2.33 -7.15 -7.38
N LEU A 18 -3.04 -6.49 -8.31
CA LEU A 18 -4.10 -7.13 -9.10
C LEU A 18 -3.52 -8.17 -10.06
N SER A 19 -2.28 -7.93 -10.50
CA SER A 19 -1.41 -8.93 -11.11
C SER A 19 0.04 -8.71 -10.71
N LEU A 20 0.81 -9.79 -10.64
CA LEU A 20 2.25 -9.79 -10.47
C LEU A 20 2.87 -10.91 -11.30
N ASP A 21 3.63 -10.54 -12.31
CA ASP A 21 4.48 -11.46 -13.07
C ASP A 21 5.96 -11.18 -12.81
N VAL A 22 6.77 -12.24 -12.98
CA VAL A 22 8.22 -12.17 -12.97
C VAL A 22 8.70 -12.44 -14.39
N ALA A 23 9.03 -11.36 -15.10
CA ALA A 23 9.41 -11.41 -16.51
C ALA A 23 10.84 -11.94 -16.74
N GLY A 24 11.67 -11.92 -15.71
CA GLY A 24 13.04 -12.39 -15.79
C GLY A 24 13.94 -11.93 -14.67
N LEU A 25 15.25 -12.14 -14.82
CA LEU A 25 16.28 -11.67 -13.91
C LEU A 25 17.11 -10.58 -14.60
N LEU A 26 17.27 -9.44 -13.92
CA LEU A 26 18.08 -8.33 -14.39
C LEU A 26 19.58 -8.57 -14.11
N PRO A 27 20.50 -7.92 -14.86
CA PRO A 27 21.95 -8.06 -14.66
C PRO A 27 22.45 -7.70 -13.25
N ASN A 28 21.68 -6.89 -12.51
CA ASN A 28 21.98 -6.52 -11.13
C ASN A 28 21.51 -7.54 -10.08
N GLY A 29 20.95 -8.68 -10.51
CA GLY A 29 20.45 -9.75 -9.65
C GLY A 29 19.03 -9.52 -9.10
N TYR A 30 18.35 -8.45 -9.49
CA TYR A 30 16.93 -8.23 -9.16
C TYR A 30 16.03 -8.84 -10.24
N HIS A 31 14.80 -9.17 -9.85
CA HIS A 31 13.78 -9.64 -10.78
C HIS A 31 13.19 -8.48 -11.58
N ASP A 32 13.01 -8.69 -12.89
CA ASP A 32 12.21 -7.84 -13.74
C ASP A 32 10.75 -8.19 -13.54
N LEU A 33 9.97 -7.25 -13.03
CA LEU A 33 8.57 -7.44 -12.67
C LEU A 33 7.67 -6.76 -13.68
N ASP A 34 6.50 -7.34 -13.90
CA ASP A 34 5.38 -6.73 -14.59
C ASP A 34 4.12 -6.87 -13.73
N MET A 35 3.57 -5.75 -13.29
CA MET A 35 2.53 -5.72 -12.27
C MET A 35 1.42 -4.75 -12.64
N VAL A 36 0.20 -5.06 -12.19
CA VAL A 36 -0.88 -4.07 -12.05
C VAL A 36 -1.14 -3.88 -10.57
N MET A 37 -0.94 -2.66 -10.09
CA MET A 37 -1.06 -2.31 -8.68
C MET A 37 -2.22 -1.35 -8.45
N GLN A 38 -2.90 -1.52 -7.32
CA GLN A 38 -4.05 -0.71 -6.89
C GLN A 38 -3.93 -0.30 -5.43
N THR A 39 -4.08 1.00 -5.13
CA THR A 39 -4.27 1.45 -3.74
C THR A 39 -5.69 1.23 -3.26
N ILE A 40 -5.86 0.87 -1.98
CA ILE A 40 -7.14 0.58 -1.36
C ILE A 40 -7.37 1.46 -0.12
N ASP A 41 -8.61 1.61 0.32
CA ASP A 41 -9.00 2.46 1.47
C ASP A 41 -8.71 1.85 2.85
N LEU A 42 -7.71 0.99 2.94
CA LEU A 42 -7.08 0.58 4.18
C LEU A 42 -5.82 1.44 4.40
N TYR A 43 -5.84 2.30 5.42
CA TYR A 43 -4.84 3.35 5.58
C TYR A 43 -3.99 3.20 6.83
N GLU A 44 -2.70 3.45 6.71
CA GLU A 44 -1.86 3.89 7.82
C GLU A 44 -2.20 5.35 8.16
N ARG A 45 -2.20 5.69 9.45
CA ARG A 45 -2.41 7.06 9.90
C ARG A 45 -1.15 7.60 10.56
N ILE A 46 -0.54 8.60 9.92
CA ILE A 46 0.75 9.18 10.30
C ILE A 46 0.51 10.60 10.82
N ALA A 47 0.88 10.85 12.06
CA ALA A 47 0.88 12.19 12.66
C ALA A 47 2.31 12.70 12.77
N LEU A 48 2.59 13.89 12.24
CA LEU A 48 3.90 14.53 12.28
C LEU A 48 3.80 15.85 13.01
N ARG A 49 4.68 16.08 13.96
CA ARG A 49 4.77 17.32 14.74
C ARG A 49 6.20 17.85 14.70
N ARG A 50 6.36 19.18 14.58
CA ARG A 50 7.68 19.82 14.67
C ARG A 50 8.33 19.51 16.01
N SER A 51 9.61 19.15 15.98
CA SER A 51 10.43 18.86 17.16
C SER A 51 11.87 19.34 16.92
N ALA A 52 12.70 19.32 17.95
CA ALA A 52 14.14 19.53 17.82
C ALA A 52 14.82 18.26 17.29
N ASP A 53 14.34 17.10 17.72
CA ASP A 53 14.93 15.80 17.40
C ASP A 53 13.99 14.98 16.50
N LEU A 54 14.54 13.96 15.84
CA LEU A 54 13.77 12.96 15.08
C LEU A 54 13.38 11.82 16.03
N THR A 55 12.09 11.68 16.29
CA THR A 55 11.54 10.56 17.05
C THR A 55 10.47 9.82 16.26
N LEU A 56 10.39 8.49 16.45
CA LEU A 56 9.39 7.64 15.83
C LEU A 56 8.70 6.78 16.87
N ARG A 57 7.37 6.72 16.84
CA ARG A 57 6.53 5.87 17.71
C ARG A 57 5.51 5.10 16.89
N LEU A 58 5.36 3.82 17.19
CA LEU A 58 4.36 2.93 16.59
C LEU A 58 3.55 2.24 17.70
N PRO A 59 2.61 2.95 18.36
CA PRO A 59 1.84 2.39 19.46
C PRO A 59 1.09 1.12 19.06
N GLY A 60 1.19 0.06 19.86
CA GLY A 60 0.51 -1.21 19.62
C GLY A 60 1.13 -2.08 18.51
N SER A 61 2.23 -1.65 17.90
CA SER A 61 2.91 -2.41 16.84
C SER A 61 4.19 -3.05 17.36
N PHE A 62 4.49 -4.25 16.85
CA PHE A 62 5.76 -4.94 17.10
C PHE A 62 6.89 -4.49 16.15
N VAL A 63 6.60 -3.63 15.19
CA VAL A 63 7.61 -3.08 14.26
C VAL A 63 8.53 -2.14 15.01
N PRO A 64 9.88 -2.34 14.98
CA PRO A 64 10.81 -1.51 15.72
C PRO A 64 10.81 -0.04 15.25
N PRO A 65 10.77 0.95 16.18
CA PRO A 65 10.84 2.37 15.85
C PRO A 65 12.31 2.86 15.80
N ASN A 66 13.15 2.23 14.98
CA ASN A 66 14.59 2.53 14.89
C ASN A 66 15.00 2.99 13.49
N ASP A 67 16.30 3.17 13.28
CA ASP A 67 16.93 3.61 12.04
C ASP A 67 16.72 2.66 10.84
N LYS A 68 16.35 1.41 11.08
CA LYS A 68 16.00 0.44 10.02
C LYS A 68 14.56 0.61 9.51
N ASN A 69 13.73 1.33 10.27
CA ASN A 69 12.33 1.57 9.89
C ASN A 69 12.24 2.51 8.67
N THR A 70 11.41 2.17 7.70
CA THR A 70 11.24 2.94 6.46
C THR A 70 10.74 4.37 6.71
N ALA A 71 9.88 4.58 7.70
CA ALA A 71 9.42 5.90 8.11
C ALA A 71 10.55 6.77 8.68
N TYR A 72 11.45 6.17 9.50
CA TYR A 72 12.63 6.86 10.01
C TYR A 72 13.58 7.23 8.87
N LYS A 73 13.88 6.28 7.97
CA LYS A 73 14.70 6.51 6.78
C LYS A 73 14.12 7.60 5.89
N ALA A 74 12.79 7.66 5.74
CA ALA A 74 12.11 8.69 4.96
C ALA A 74 12.34 10.09 5.54
N ALA A 75 12.27 10.25 6.87
CA ALA A 75 12.53 11.51 7.51
C ALA A 75 14.01 11.94 7.35
N VAL A 76 14.95 11.03 7.55
CA VAL A 76 16.38 11.29 7.35
C VAL A 76 16.67 11.70 5.91
N ALA A 77 16.14 10.95 4.92
CA ALA A 77 16.34 11.25 3.51
C ALA A 77 15.72 12.60 3.10
N PHE A 78 14.55 12.94 3.64
CA PHE A 78 13.90 14.24 3.42
C PHE A 78 14.74 15.41 3.95
N PHE A 79 15.21 15.34 5.20
CA PHE A 79 16.03 16.39 5.78
C PHE A 79 17.38 16.51 5.06
N HIS A 80 17.99 15.40 4.67
CA HIS A 80 19.21 15.41 3.87
C HIS A 80 19.01 16.10 2.51
N TYR A 81 17.92 15.76 1.80
CA TYR A 81 17.59 16.33 0.49
C TYR A 81 17.31 17.84 0.57
N THR A 82 16.56 18.26 1.57
CA THR A 82 16.16 19.67 1.73
C THR A 82 17.20 20.56 2.40
N GLY A 83 18.20 19.98 3.05
CA GLY A 83 19.17 20.72 3.87
C GLY A 83 18.58 21.37 5.13
N LEU A 84 17.36 21.02 5.52
CA LEU A 84 16.68 21.58 6.70
C LEU A 84 17.33 21.02 7.98
N LEU A 85 17.81 21.92 8.83
CA LEU A 85 18.29 21.59 10.20
C LEU A 85 17.10 21.60 11.15
N ALA A 86 16.34 20.52 11.17
CA ALA A 86 15.10 20.40 11.95
C ALA A 86 14.87 18.93 12.34
N GLY A 87 13.99 18.70 13.30
CA GLY A 87 13.56 17.38 13.73
C GLY A 87 12.03 17.22 13.64
N VAL A 88 11.54 16.02 13.85
CA VAL A 88 10.11 15.70 13.80
C VAL A 88 9.75 14.59 14.77
N ASP A 89 8.63 14.75 15.48
CA ASP A 89 7.96 13.66 16.18
C ASP A 89 6.98 12.98 15.22
N ILE A 90 7.23 11.71 14.92
CA ILE A 90 6.39 10.88 14.06
C ILE A 90 5.66 9.86 14.92
N THR A 91 4.34 9.79 14.79
CA THR A 91 3.52 8.74 15.39
C THR A 91 2.70 8.05 14.31
N ILE A 92 2.82 6.73 14.19
CA ILE A 92 2.11 5.92 13.18
C ILE A 92 1.17 4.96 13.89
N GLN A 93 -0.11 5.04 13.54
CA GLN A 93 -1.11 4.04 13.89
C GLN A 93 -1.14 3.01 12.76
N LYS A 94 -0.65 1.81 13.06
CA LYS A 94 -0.55 0.70 12.10
C LYS A 94 -1.88 -0.01 11.97
N HIS A 95 -2.45 0.02 10.75
CA HIS A 95 -3.68 -0.70 10.41
C HIS A 95 -3.46 -1.71 9.28
N VAL A 96 -2.45 -1.48 8.44
CA VAL A 96 -2.08 -2.42 7.37
C VAL A 96 -1.30 -3.60 7.97
N PRO A 97 -1.70 -4.84 7.70
CA PRO A 97 -1.01 -6.02 8.21
C PRO A 97 0.48 -6.03 7.84
N VAL A 98 1.31 -6.44 8.79
CA VAL A 98 2.77 -6.51 8.59
C VAL A 98 3.13 -7.81 7.87
N ARG A 99 4.07 -7.76 6.90
CA ARG A 99 4.48 -8.91 6.07
C ARG A 99 3.33 -9.54 5.28
N ALA A 100 2.45 -8.69 4.77
CA ALA A 100 1.24 -9.07 4.07
C ALA A 100 1.33 -8.92 2.54
N GLY A 101 2.43 -8.42 1.99
CA GLY A 101 2.52 -8.06 0.56
C GLY A 101 1.75 -6.77 0.20
N MET A 102 1.29 -6.00 1.19
CA MET A 102 0.45 -4.81 1.02
C MET A 102 1.21 -3.48 1.14
N ALA A 103 2.53 -3.52 1.15
CA ALA A 103 3.43 -2.36 1.20
C ALA A 103 3.21 -1.40 2.38
N GLY A 104 2.78 -1.87 3.57
CA GLY A 104 2.54 -1.02 4.75
C GLY A 104 3.74 -0.16 5.16
N GLY A 105 4.97 -0.70 5.10
CA GLY A 105 6.19 0.06 5.37
C GLY A 105 6.48 1.15 4.34
N SER A 106 6.15 0.93 3.07
CA SER A 106 6.27 1.91 2.00
C SER A 106 5.19 3.00 2.11
N ALA A 107 3.98 2.64 2.54
CA ALA A 107 2.93 3.58 2.89
C ALA A 107 3.36 4.50 4.05
N ASP A 108 4.00 3.94 5.10
CA ASP A 108 4.57 4.73 6.20
C ASP A 108 5.58 5.75 5.69
N ALA A 109 6.55 5.31 4.86
CA ALA A 109 7.57 6.18 4.28
C ALA A 109 6.96 7.28 3.40
N ALA A 110 6.03 6.92 2.50
CA ALA A 110 5.32 7.88 1.65
C ALA A 110 4.54 8.91 2.47
N GLY A 111 3.85 8.46 3.53
CA GLY A 111 3.13 9.34 4.43
C GLY A 111 4.04 10.31 5.19
N VAL A 112 5.24 9.86 5.59
CA VAL A 112 6.25 10.74 6.21
C VAL A 112 6.75 11.77 5.21
N LEU A 113 7.09 11.39 3.98
CA LEU A 113 7.57 12.33 2.95
C LEU A 113 6.52 13.41 2.64
N VAL A 114 5.27 13.02 2.39
CA VAL A 114 4.16 13.95 2.14
C VAL A 114 3.91 14.85 3.36
N GLY A 115 3.94 14.26 4.56
CA GLY A 115 3.71 14.99 5.80
C GLY A 115 4.79 16.00 6.11
N LEU A 116 6.06 15.69 5.88
CA LEU A 116 7.20 16.61 6.06
C LEU A 116 7.17 17.73 5.02
N ASN A 117 6.87 17.41 3.76
CA ASN A 117 6.73 18.40 2.70
C ASN A 117 5.70 19.47 3.09
N GLU A 118 4.56 19.04 3.64
CA GLU A 118 3.50 19.93 4.13
C GLU A 118 3.86 20.65 5.44
N LEU A 119 4.46 19.93 6.41
CA LEU A 119 4.80 20.45 7.74
C LEU A 119 5.83 21.58 7.67
N TYR A 120 6.83 21.39 6.80
CA TYR A 120 7.93 22.34 6.63
C TYR A 120 7.72 23.30 5.46
N ASN A 121 6.64 23.13 4.68
CA ASN A 121 6.36 23.91 3.46
C ASN A 121 7.55 23.87 2.49
N ALA A 122 8.12 22.69 2.29
CA ALA A 122 9.31 22.51 1.47
C ALA A 122 9.01 22.61 -0.03
N GLN A 123 7.73 22.53 -0.42
CA GLN A 123 7.24 22.70 -1.79
C GLN A 123 7.87 21.73 -2.82
N LEU A 124 8.30 20.56 -2.36
CA LEU A 124 8.79 19.52 -3.26
C LEU A 124 7.66 19.01 -4.16
N SER A 125 7.98 18.84 -5.42
CA SER A 125 7.09 18.21 -6.39
C SER A 125 6.91 16.71 -6.11
N MET A 126 5.88 16.10 -6.68
CA MET A 126 5.68 14.65 -6.59
C MET A 126 6.88 13.88 -7.16
N SER A 127 7.50 14.38 -8.24
CA SER A 127 8.70 13.77 -8.83
C SER A 127 9.89 13.74 -7.87
N GLU A 128 10.13 14.84 -7.14
CA GLU A 128 11.20 14.91 -6.13
C GLU A 128 10.92 13.98 -4.94
N LEU A 129 9.68 13.95 -4.47
CA LEU A 129 9.28 13.01 -3.40
C LEU A 129 9.45 11.55 -3.84
N CYS A 130 9.09 11.22 -5.09
CA CYS A 130 9.31 9.88 -5.66
C CYS A 130 10.81 9.56 -5.79
N ALA A 131 11.64 10.52 -6.18
CA ALA A 131 13.10 10.33 -6.24
C ALA A 131 13.70 10.03 -4.86
N ILE A 132 13.28 10.76 -3.81
CA ILE A 132 13.67 10.46 -2.42
C ILE A 132 13.15 9.08 -2.02
N GLY A 133 11.89 8.77 -2.34
CA GLY A 133 11.20 7.53 -1.99
C GLY A 133 11.84 6.29 -2.60
N ALA A 134 12.32 6.37 -3.84
CA ALA A 134 12.99 5.28 -4.55
C ALA A 134 14.26 4.79 -3.81
N GLY A 135 14.98 5.70 -3.16
CA GLY A 135 16.15 5.36 -2.32
C GLY A 135 15.80 4.66 -1.00
N ILE A 136 14.52 4.62 -0.61
CA ILE A 136 14.05 4.01 0.64
C ILE A 136 13.48 2.61 0.38
N GLY A 137 12.72 2.46 -0.70
CA GLY A 137 12.12 1.19 -1.08
C GLY A 137 11.33 1.27 -2.40
N ALA A 138 11.31 0.17 -3.16
CA ALA A 138 10.73 0.10 -4.50
C ALA A 138 9.25 0.52 -4.56
N ASP A 139 8.44 0.15 -3.55
CA ASP A 139 7.01 0.48 -3.50
C ASP A 139 6.72 1.91 -2.99
N VAL A 140 7.73 2.68 -2.52
CA VAL A 140 7.49 4.03 -1.96
C VAL A 140 7.02 5.02 -3.03
N PRO A 141 7.59 5.07 -4.24
CA PRO A 141 7.07 5.92 -5.31
C PRO A 141 5.61 5.60 -5.67
N PHE A 142 5.24 4.31 -5.72
CA PHE A 142 3.84 3.92 -5.94
C PHE A 142 2.94 4.37 -4.77
N ALA A 143 3.37 4.21 -3.51
CA ALA A 143 2.59 4.65 -2.34
C ALA A 143 2.41 6.18 -2.28
N LEU A 144 3.32 6.95 -2.89
CA LEU A 144 3.19 8.41 -3.09
C LEU A 144 2.15 8.74 -4.16
N MET A 145 2.23 8.11 -5.32
CA MET A 145 1.36 8.37 -6.47
C MET A 145 -0.02 7.75 -6.29
N GLY A 146 -0.08 6.49 -5.92
CA GLY A 146 -1.30 5.70 -5.71
C GLY A 146 -2.17 5.53 -6.96
N GLY A 147 -3.41 5.13 -6.73
CA GLY A 147 -4.37 4.83 -7.79
C GLY A 147 -4.15 3.45 -8.39
N THR A 148 -4.49 3.31 -9.68
CA THR A 148 -4.25 2.12 -10.49
C THR A 148 -3.05 2.37 -11.39
N CYS A 149 -2.02 1.53 -11.34
CA CYS A 149 -0.80 1.70 -12.15
C CYS A 149 -0.34 0.36 -12.74
N ARG A 150 0.20 0.40 -13.97
CA ARG A 150 1.13 -0.63 -14.46
C ARG A 150 2.52 -0.32 -13.93
N VAL A 151 3.16 -1.27 -13.30
CA VAL A 151 4.47 -1.10 -12.66
C VAL A 151 5.42 -2.17 -13.17
N LYS A 152 6.58 -1.77 -13.70
CA LYS A 152 7.58 -2.65 -14.30
C LYS A 152 8.96 -2.46 -13.68
N GLY A 153 9.94 -3.21 -14.19
CA GLY A 153 11.32 -3.19 -13.70
C GLY A 153 11.43 -3.78 -12.29
N VAL A 154 12.20 -3.15 -11.43
CA VAL A 154 12.28 -3.54 -10.01
C VAL A 154 11.12 -2.96 -9.16
N GLY A 155 10.08 -2.41 -9.81
CA GLY A 155 8.99 -1.67 -9.17
C GLY A 155 9.10 -0.15 -9.35
N ASP A 156 10.00 0.31 -10.20
CA ASP A 156 10.39 1.71 -10.39
C ASP A 156 9.78 2.37 -11.64
N LEU A 157 9.35 1.58 -12.63
CA LEU A 157 8.73 2.08 -13.85
C LEU A 157 7.20 2.14 -13.69
N ILE A 158 6.71 3.26 -13.16
CA ILE A 158 5.29 3.43 -12.82
C ILE A 158 4.56 4.17 -13.93
N LYS A 159 3.54 3.52 -14.53
CA LYS A 159 2.64 4.09 -15.53
C LYS A 159 1.22 4.17 -14.95
N PRO A 160 0.68 5.36 -14.69
CA PRO A 160 -0.70 5.51 -14.24
C PRO A 160 -1.71 4.96 -15.27
N LEU A 161 -2.75 4.32 -14.77
CA LEU A 161 -3.88 3.80 -15.54
C LEU A 161 -5.17 4.57 -15.18
N PRO A 162 -6.25 4.42 -15.96
CA PRO A 162 -7.57 4.84 -15.51
C PRO A 162 -7.95 4.20 -14.17
N PRO A 163 -8.93 4.75 -13.45
CA PRO A 163 -9.40 4.15 -12.21
C PRO A 163 -9.80 2.69 -12.41
N CYS A 164 -9.49 1.85 -11.42
CA CYS A 164 -9.98 0.48 -11.36
C CYS A 164 -11.51 0.45 -11.51
N PRO A 165 -12.08 -0.51 -12.26
CA PRO A 165 -13.52 -0.73 -12.29
C PRO A 165 -14.12 -0.82 -10.89
N ASP A 166 -15.37 -0.38 -10.73
CA ASP A 166 -16.04 -0.36 -9.43
C ASP A 166 -16.18 -1.78 -8.87
N CYS A 167 -15.57 -2.03 -7.72
CA CYS A 167 -15.53 -3.33 -7.07
C CYS A 167 -15.26 -3.18 -5.57
N TRP A 168 -15.37 -4.31 -4.87
CA TRP A 168 -15.03 -4.46 -3.46
C TRP A 168 -13.92 -5.49 -3.31
N PHE A 169 -13.04 -5.26 -2.34
CA PHE A 169 -12.01 -6.21 -1.96
C PHE A 169 -12.29 -6.75 -0.56
N VAL A 170 -12.24 -8.07 -0.39
CA VAL A 170 -12.14 -8.69 0.93
C VAL A 170 -10.72 -9.21 1.06
N VAL A 171 -9.97 -8.64 2.00
CA VAL A 171 -8.56 -8.96 2.23
C VAL A 171 -8.43 -9.76 3.51
N VAL A 172 -7.76 -10.90 3.42
CA VAL A 172 -7.56 -11.82 4.55
C VAL A 172 -6.07 -11.99 4.79
N MET A 173 -5.64 -11.77 6.03
CA MET A 173 -4.27 -12.04 6.45
C MET A 173 -4.20 -13.41 7.10
N PRO A 174 -3.41 -14.37 6.57
CA PRO A 174 -3.13 -15.63 7.25
C PRO A 174 -2.38 -15.43 8.57
N SER A 175 -2.30 -16.49 9.37
CA SER A 175 -1.59 -16.47 10.65
C SER A 175 -0.09 -16.17 10.54
N VAL A 176 0.52 -16.48 9.41
CA VAL A 176 1.97 -16.33 9.16
C VAL A 176 2.23 -15.42 7.97
N GLY A 177 3.03 -14.38 8.19
CA GLY A 177 3.49 -13.50 7.12
C GLY A 177 4.72 -14.05 6.39
N ILE A 178 4.92 -13.63 5.14
CA ILE A 178 6.05 -14.03 4.29
C ILE A 178 7.05 -12.88 4.18
N SER A 179 8.34 -13.24 4.15
CA SER A 179 9.41 -12.30 3.83
C SER A 179 9.58 -12.20 2.31
N THR A 180 9.59 -10.98 1.77
CA THR A 180 9.76 -10.75 0.32
C THR A 180 11.01 -11.41 -0.25
N PRO A 181 12.22 -11.29 0.37
CA PRO A 181 13.40 -12.00 -0.13
C PRO A 181 13.24 -13.53 -0.15
N GLU A 182 12.51 -14.07 0.82
CA GLU A 182 12.26 -15.52 0.87
C GLU A 182 11.31 -15.98 -0.24
N ALA A 183 10.26 -15.21 -0.54
CA ALA A 183 9.34 -15.51 -1.64
C ALA A 183 10.07 -15.57 -3.00
N PHE A 184 10.90 -14.58 -3.30
CA PHE A 184 11.69 -14.58 -4.54
C PHE A 184 12.72 -15.70 -4.60
N LYS A 185 13.42 -15.99 -3.48
CA LYS A 185 14.33 -17.13 -3.42
C LYS A 185 13.64 -18.46 -3.69
N ARG A 186 12.42 -18.65 -3.22
CA ARG A 186 11.62 -19.85 -3.54
C ARG A 186 11.20 -19.86 -5.00
N TYR A 187 10.83 -18.70 -5.55
CA TYR A 187 10.53 -18.57 -6.97
C TYR A 187 11.72 -18.97 -7.83
N ASP A 188 12.95 -18.56 -7.50
CA ASP A 188 14.17 -18.93 -8.22
C ASP A 188 14.42 -20.44 -8.26
N ILE A 189 13.97 -21.15 -7.22
CA ILE A 189 14.16 -22.62 -7.13
C ILE A 189 13.03 -23.38 -7.83
N MET A 190 11.80 -22.90 -7.69
CA MET A 190 10.60 -23.66 -8.10
C MET A 190 10.02 -23.18 -9.44
N GLY A 191 10.26 -21.92 -9.81
CA GLY A 191 9.55 -21.26 -10.89
C GLY A 191 8.06 -21.05 -10.58
N SER A 192 7.31 -20.66 -11.58
CA SER A 192 5.85 -20.55 -11.50
C SER A 192 5.20 -21.06 -12.81
N PRO A 193 4.10 -21.83 -12.73
CA PRO A 193 3.27 -22.13 -13.89
C PRO A 193 2.31 -20.99 -14.24
N VAL A 194 2.23 -19.95 -13.41
CA VAL A 194 1.29 -18.84 -13.55
C VAL A 194 2.04 -17.60 -14.02
N HIS A 195 1.68 -17.11 -15.21
CA HIS A 195 2.15 -15.87 -15.79
C HIS A 195 0.93 -15.04 -16.18
N PRO A 196 0.51 -14.06 -15.34
CA PRO A 196 -0.64 -13.23 -15.63
C PRO A 196 -0.41 -12.34 -16.85
N ASP A 197 -1.45 -12.14 -17.64
CA ASP A 197 -1.42 -11.21 -18.77
C ASP A 197 -1.72 -9.79 -18.30
N CYS A 198 -0.67 -9.12 -17.81
CA CYS A 198 -0.78 -7.75 -17.31
C CYS A 198 -1.18 -6.73 -18.40
N GLU A 199 -0.90 -7.01 -19.68
CA GLU A 199 -1.31 -6.15 -20.79
C GLU A 199 -2.81 -6.24 -21.04
N ARG A 200 -3.35 -7.45 -21.08
CA ARG A 200 -4.79 -7.69 -21.16
C ARG A 200 -5.53 -7.11 -19.95
N GLN A 201 -4.93 -7.21 -18.75
CA GLN A 201 -5.51 -6.60 -17.55
C GLN A 201 -5.52 -5.07 -17.63
N GLU A 202 -4.43 -4.44 -18.11
CA GLU A 202 -4.41 -2.99 -18.40
C GLU A 202 -5.50 -2.61 -19.39
N GLN A 203 -5.71 -3.37 -20.47
CA GLN A 203 -6.74 -3.10 -21.45
C GLN A 203 -8.14 -3.21 -20.84
N ALA A 204 -8.41 -4.25 -20.06
CA ALA A 204 -9.69 -4.42 -19.37
C ALA A 204 -10.00 -3.25 -18.41
N ILE A 205 -8.99 -2.74 -17.71
CA ILE A 205 -9.13 -1.55 -16.85
C ILE A 205 -9.48 -0.31 -17.70
N ARG A 206 -8.85 -0.12 -18.86
CA ARG A 206 -9.16 0.99 -19.77
C ARG A 206 -10.58 0.92 -20.32
N GLU A 207 -11.10 -0.28 -20.53
CA GLU A 207 -12.45 -0.57 -20.99
C GLU A 207 -13.49 -0.57 -19.86
N ASN A 208 -13.05 -0.42 -18.60
CA ASN A 208 -13.86 -0.51 -17.40
C ASN A 208 -14.60 -1.85 -17.29
N ASP A 209 -13.94 -2.93 -17.72
CA ASP A 209 -14.47 -4.31 -17.69
C ASP A 209 -13.89 -5.06 -16.47
N LEU A 210 -14.69 -5.18 -15.40
CA LEU A 210 -14.30 -5.88 -14.18
C LEU A 210 -14.07 -7.38 -14.43
N ALA A 211 -14.90 -8.02 -15.25
CA ALA A 211 -14.83 -9.45 -15.49
C ALA A 211 -13.54 -9.82 -16.26
N ALA A 212 -13.23 -9.05 -17.31
CA ALA A 212 -12.00 -9.23 -18.07
C ALA A 212 -10.74 -8.90 -17.22
N MET A 213 -10.80 -7.86 -16.39
CA MET A 213 -9.73 -7.51 -15.43
C MET A 213 -9.44 -8.67 -14.48
N CYS A 214 -10.48 -9.28 -13.92
CA CYS A 214 -10.36 -10.42 -13.01
C CYS A 214 -9.88 -11.70 -13.71
N THR A 215 -10.29 -11.92 -14.97
CA THR A 215 -9.84 -13.10 -15.76
C THR A 215 -8.36 -13.04 -16.09
N ALA A 216 -7.81 -11.84 -16.29
CA ALA A 216 -6.39 -11.64 -16.58
C ALA A 216 -5.50 -11.58 -15.32
N ALA A 217 -6.11 -11.57 -14.12
CA ALA A 217 -5.41 -11.47 -12.84
C ALA A 217 -4.61 -12.73 -12.51
N GLY A 218 -3.48 -12.55 -11.79
CA GLY A 218 -2.67 -13.66 -11.31
C GLY A 218 -1.43 -13.19 -10.55
N ASN A 219 -0.78 -14.11 -9.85
CA ASN A 219 0.43 -13.82 -9.10
C ASN A 219 1.44 -14.96 -9.25
N ALA A 220 2.54 -14.70 -9.95
CA ALA A 220 3.61 -15.70 -10.18
C ALA A 220 4.27 -16.19 -8.90
N LEU A 221 4.25 -15.40 -7.80
CA LEU A 221 4.83 -15.78 -6.51
C LEU A 221 3.89 -16.64 -5.67
N GLU A 222 2.58 -16.71 -5.98
CA GLU A 222 1.60 -17.42 -5.15
C GLU A 222 1.93 -18.92 -5.03
N HIS A 223 2.25 -19.55 -6.16
CA HIS A 223 2.53 -21.00 -6.22
C HIS A 223 3.74 -21.41 -5.37
N CYS A 224 4.77 -20.57 -5.32
CA CYS A 224 6.02 -20.84 -4.61
C CYS A 224 6.12 -20.15 -3.24
N SER A 225 5.09 -19.43 -2.81
CA SER A 225 5.12 -18.61 -1.59
C SER A 225 5.38 -19.42 -0.31
N GLY A 226 4.97 -20.69 -0.30
CA GLY A 226 4.97 -21.54 0.89
C GLY A 226 3.90 -21.19 1.91
N ALA A 227 2.96 -20.28 1.57
CA ALA A 227 1.82 -19.95 2.38
C ALA A 227 0.73 -21.03 2.24
N VAL A 228 0.77 -22.02 3.12
CA VAL A 228 -0.14 -23.17 3.08
C VAL A 228 -1.61 -22.74 3.14
N GLU A 229 -1.92 -21.65 3.86
CA GLU A 229 -3.28 -21.14 4.02
C GLU A 229 -3.81 -20.41 2.77
N THR A 230 -2.94 -19.92 1.89
CA THR A 230 -3.33 -19.09 0.72
C THR A 230 -4.37 -19.78 -0.15
N ALA A 231 -4.13 -21.02 -0.56
CA ALA A 231 -5.07 -21.77 -1.39
C ALA A 231 -6.42 -22.03 -0.69
N ALA A 232 -6.40 -22.26 0.62
CA ALA A 232 -7.61 -22.45 1.42
C ALA A 232 -8.42 -21.16 1.50
N ILE A 233 -7.76 -20.00 1.70
CA ILE A 233 -8.41 -18.69 1.74
C ILE A 233 -9.00 -18.34 0.37
N CYS A 234 -8.26 -18.54 -0.73
CA CYS A 234 -8.77 -18.35 -2.09
C CYS A 234 -10.04 -19.19 -2.33
N LYS A 235 -10.02 -20.46 -1.94
CA LYS A 235 -11.19 -21.34 -2.07
C LYS A 235 -12.39 -20.83 -1.28
N GLN A 236 -12.17 -20.35 -0.04
CA GLN A 236 -13.23 -19.78 0.79
C GLN A 236 -13.80 -18.49 0.18
N LEU A 237 -12.96 -17.56 -0.30
CA LEU A 237 -13.40 -16.32 -0.96
C LEU A 237 -14.22 -16.63 -2.22
N ASN A 238 -13.77 -17.58 -3.05
CA ASN A 238 -14.51 -18.01 -4.24
C ASN A 238 -15.87 -18.65 -3.88
N ALA A 239 -15.91 -19.45 -2.81
CA ALA A 239 -17.18 -20.03 -2.32
C ALA A 239 -18.16 -18.98 -1.80
N GLN A 240 -17.66 -17.80 -1.38
CA GLN A 240 -18.48 -16.64 -1.00
C GLN A 240 -18.84 -15.73 -2.20
N GLY A 241 -18.49 -16.12 -3.42
CA GLY A 241 -18.88 -15.40 -4.63
C GLY A 241 -17.90 -14.34 -5.09
N ALA A 242 -16.61 -14.44 -4.72
CA ALA A 242 -15.58 -13.60 -5.33
C ALA A 242 -15.46 -13.90 -6.83
N VAL A 243 -15.36 -12.86 -7.65
CA VAL A 243 -15.13 -12.97 -9.11
C VAL A 243 -13.74 -13.56 -9.37
N THR A 244 -12.76 -13.20 -8.56
CA THR A 244 -11.42 -13.81 -8.51
C THR A 244 -10.85 -13.68 -7.11
N SER A 245 -9.86 -14.51 -6.78
CA SER A 245 -9.11 -14.40 -5.53
C SER A 245 -7.67 -14.81 -5.74
N LEU A 246 -6.73 -14.06 -5.13
CA LEU A 246 -5.30 -14.34 -5.25
C LEU A 246 -4.52 -13.70 -4.10
N MET A 247 -3.28 -14.16 -3.94
CA MET A 247 -2.32 -13.57 -3.02
C MET A 247 -1.82 -12.21 -3.54
N THR A 248 -1.63 -11.21 -2.67
CA THR A 248 -1.05 -9.93 -3.06
C THR A 248 0.46 -9.87 -2.81
N GLY A 249 1.20 -9.37 -3.79
CA GLY A 249 2.65 -9.21 -3.68
C GLY A 249 3.37 -10.53 -3.38
N SER A 250 4.36 -10.47 -2.52
CA SER A 250 5.07 -11.66 -2.02
C SER A 250 4.30 -12.43 -0.94
N GLY A 251 3.11 -11.99 -0.60
CA GLY A 251 2.25 -12.58 0.41
C GLY A 251 2.52 -12.02 1.83
N ALA A 252 1.84 -12.56 2.83
CA ALA A 252 0.90 -13.69 2.77
C ALA A 252 -0.56 -13.31 2.56
N ALA A 253 -0.95 -12.01 2.58
CA ALA A 253 -2.34 -11.65 2.45
C ALA A 253 -2.95 -12.10 1.11
N VAL A 254 -4.20 -12.53 1.19
CA VAL A 254 -5.03 -12.95 0.05
C VAL A 254 -6.18 -11.97 -0.06
N PHE A 255 -6.60 -11.66 -1.29
CA PHE A 255 -7.79 -10.87 -1.49
C PHE A 255 -8.74 -11.52 -2.49
N GLY A 256 -10.04 -11.28 -2.31
CA GLY A 256 -11.08 -11.58 -3.28
C GLY A 256 -11.68 -10.30 -3.83
N VAL A 257 -12.00 -10.30 -5.11
CA VAL A 257 -12.67 -9.20 -5.81
C VAL A 257 -14.16 -9.52 -5.90
N PHE A 258 -15.01 -8.57 -5.55
CA PHE A 258 -16.46 -8.72 -5.55
C PHE A 258 -17.09 -7.59 -6.37
N ASP A 259 -18.12 -7.94 -7.15
CA ASP A 259 -18.94 -7.04 -7.95
C ASP A 259 -20.10 -6.41 -7.16
N ASP A 260 -20.36 -6.93 -5.95
CA ASP A 260 -21.49 -6.56 -5.11
C ASP A 260 -21.03 -6.35 -3.65
N GLU A 261 -21.48 -5.22 -3.05
CA GLU A 261 -21.14 -4.86 -1.66
C GLU A 261 -21.65 -5.88 -0.66
N GLN A 262 -22.83 -6.40 -0.86
CA GLN A 262 -23.48 -7.26 0.10
C GLN A 262 -22.84 -8.65 0.13
N LYS A 263 -22.45 -9.18 -1.04
CA LYS A 263 -21.62 -10.39 -1.13
C LYS A 263 -20.28 -10.19 -0.44
N ALA A 264 -19.60 -9.05 -0.67
CA ALA A 264 -18.33 -8.74 -0.04
C ALA A 264 -18.43 -8.65 1.49
N LYS A 265 -19.49 -8.03 2.03
CA LYS A 265 -19.75 -7.98 3.48
C LYS A 265 -20.03 -9.35 4.06
N GLN A 266 -20.80 -10.19 3.38
CA GLN A 266 -21.07 -11.57 3.81
C GLN A 266 -19.79 -12.40 3.83
N ALA A 267 -18.95 -12.27 2.78
CA ALA A 267 -17.65 -12.92 2.72
C ALA A 267 -16.73 -12.47 3.88
N GLN A 268 -16.67 -11.16 4.16
CA GLN A 268 -15.92 -10.64 5.29
C GLN A 268 -16.37 -11.28 6.60
N GLN A 269 -17.68 -11.29 6.90
CA GLN A 269 -18.22 -11.88 8.13
C GLN A 269 -17.94 -13.38 8.23
N ALA A 270 -18.09 -14.12 7.13
CA ALA A 270 -17.82 -15.54 7.10
C ALA A 270 -16.35 -15.87 7.41
N LEU A 271 -15.41 -15.08 6.87
CA LEU A 271 -13.98 -15.30 7.07
C LEU A 271 -13.48 -14.81 8.44
N GLN A 272 -14.13 -13.82 9.05
CA GLN A 272 -13.85 -13.38 10.43
C GLN A 272 -14.07 -14.48 11.49
N ALA A 273 -14.81 -15.53 11.17
CA ALA A 273 -14.95 -16.68 12.06
C ALA A 273 -13.67 -17.53 12.18
N GLY A 274 -12.76 -17.44 11.19
CA GLY A 274 -11.53 -18.23 11.15
C GLY A 274 -10.23 -17.42 11.09
N TYR A 275 -10.31 -16.12 10.85
CA TYR A 275 -9.15 -15.24 10.70
C TYR A 275 -9.32 -13.95 11.48
N ASP A 276 -8.29 -13.55 12.23
CA ASP A 276 -8.31 -12.35 13.08
C ASP A 276 -8.28 -11.03 12.26
N GLN A 277 -7.70 -11.07 11.07
CA GLN A 277 -7.48 -9.90 10.23
C GLN A 277 -8.17 -10.08 8.89
N VAL A 278 -9.41 -9.60 8.79
CA VAL A 278 -10.25 -9.62 7.58
C VAL A 278 -10.77 -8.21 7.33
N TYR A 279 -10.41 -7.63 6.20
CA TYR A 279 -10.73 -6.25 5.85
C TYR A 279 -11.65 -6.19 4.64
N LEU A 280 -12.62 -5.30 4.68
CA LEU A 280 -13.40 -4.88 3.51
C LEU A 280 -12.81 -3.57 3.01
N ALA A 281 -12.51 -3.48 1.73
CA ALA A 281 -11.87 -2.31 1.15
C ALA A 281 -12.38 -2.02 -0.27
N ARG A 282 -12.14 -0.76 -0.70
CA ARG A 282 -12.43 -0.30 -2.06
C ARG A 282 -11.18 0.24 -2.74
N PRO A 283 -11.13 0.26 -4.09
CA PRO A 283 -10.08 0.96 -4.80
C PRO A 283 -10.14 2.46 -4.54
N VAL A 284 -8.97 3.11 -4.37
CA VAL A 284 -8.86 4.56 -4.24
C VAL A 284 -7.96 5.13 -5.32
N ARG A 285 -8.17 6.43 -5.66
CA ARG A 285 -7.54 7.08 -6.82
C ARG A 285 -6.17 7.70 -6.56
N GLY A 286 -5.72 7.72 -5.31
CA GLY A 286 -4.48 8.41 -4.96
C GLY A 286 -3.66 7.68 -3.91
N GLY A 287 -2.43 8.18 -3.69
CA GLY A 287 -1.50 7.70 -2.68
C GLY A 287 -1.62 8.44 -1.34
N ALA A 288 -0.49 8.57 -0.66
CA ALA A 288 -0.43 9.26 0.62
C ALA A 288 -0.90 10.72 0.49
N ARG A 289 -1.77 11.15 1.41
CA ARG A 289 -2.38 12.49 1.38
C ARG A 289 -2.55 13.10 2.75
N VAL A 290 -2.37 14.40 2.83
CA VAL A 290 -2.64 15.16 4.06
C VAL A 290 -4.14 15.21 4.33
N LEU A 291 -4.54 14.94 5.57
CA LEU A 291 -5.91 15.18 6.00
C LEU A 291 -6.16 16.68 6.18
N PRO A 292 -7.24 17.24 5.61
CA PRO A 292 -7.61 18.61 5.89
C PRO A 292 -7.89 18.79 7.38
N ARG A 293 -7.47 19.90 7.94
CA ARG A 293 -7.83 20.26 9.33
C ARG A 293 -9.35 20.42 9.41
N PRO A 294 -10.02 19.90 10.44
CA PRO A 294 -11.41 20.26 10.69
C PRO A 294 -11.49 21.78 10.86
N ALA A 295 -12.44 22.38 10.16
CA ALA A 295 -12.71 23.81 10.32
C ALA A 295 -12.90 24.11 11.82
N LYS A 296 -12.22 25.15 12.33
CA LYS A 296 -12.47 25.60 13.69
C LYS A 296 -13.97 25.93 13.78
N LYS A 297 -14.69 25.24 14.67
CA LYS A 297 -16.04 25.67 15.01
C LYS A 297 -15.90 27.06 15.59
N ASP A 298 -16.42 28.05 14.90
CA ASP A 298 -16.54 29.43 15.42
C ASP A 298 -17.41 29.38 16.67
N HIS A 299 -16.78 29.40 17.82
CA HIS A 299 -17.44 29.69 19.07
C HIS A 299 -17.63 31.20 19.15
N THR A 300 -18.53 31.73 18.34
CA THR A 300 -19.08 33.07 18.58
C THR A 300 -19.99 32.94 19.80
N PRO A 301 -19.67 33.57 20.96
CA PRO A 301 -20.58 33.56 22.09
C PRO A 301 -21.85 34.27 21.65
N ARG A 302 -23.01 33.59 21.73
CA ARG A 302 -24.31 34.25 21.59
C ARG A 302 -24.35 35.32 22.66
N ARG A 303 -24.30 36.58 22.26
CA ARG A 303 -24.68 37.70 23.13
C ARG A 303 -26.17 37.53 23.42
N GLU A 304 -26.47 37.11 24.63
CA GLU A 304 -27.82 37.22 25.17
C GLU A 304 -28.16 38.73 25.27
N LYS A 305 -29.29 39.08 24.68
CA LYS A 305 -29.93 40.41 24.84
C LYS A 305 -30.94 40.33 25.98
#